data_60f2b93de5460d389c29f096c54e5f37
#
_entry.id   60f2b93de5460d389c29f096c54e5f37
#
_cell.length_a   1.000
_cell.length_b   1.000
_cell.length_c   1.000
_cell.angle_alpha   90.00
_cell.angle_beta   90.00
_cell.angle_gamma   90.00
#
_symmetry.space_group_name_H-M   'P 1'
#
loop_
_entity.id
_entity.type
_entity.pdbx_description
1 polymer ?
#
loop_
_entity_poly.entity_id
_entity_poly.type
_entity_poly.pdbx_seq_one_letter_code
_entity_poly.pdbx_strand_id
1 'polypeptide(L)' 'MNDELKLKNNLKEVRTEKKLSQTQLAETIGVSRNTISSIETGQFNPTAKLALILCIALDKKFEELFYF' A
#
# COMPACT_ATOMS: atom_id res chain seq x y z
N MET A 1 -0.48 18.36 -14.68
CA MET A 1 -0.48 16.92 -14.35
C MET A 1 -1.55 16.22 -15.16
N ASN A 2 -1.27 15.04 -15.65
CA ASN A 2 -2.23 14.29 -16.47
C ASN A 2 -3.19 13.52 -15.57
N ASP A 3 -4.48 13.90 -15.62
CA ASP A 3 -5.50 13.28 -14.77
C ASP A 3 -5.82 11.84 -15.17
N GLU A 4 -5.35 11.40 -16.34
CA GLU A 4 -5.53 10.02 -16.78
C GLU A 4 -4.57 9.06 -16.10
N LEU A 5 -3.47 9.57 -15.54
CA LEU A 5 -2.49 8.74 -14.83
C LEU A 5 -2.99 8.50 -13.41
N LYS A 6 -3.50 7.31 -13.19
CA LYS A 6 -3.96 6.89 -11.86
C LYS A 6 -2.96 5.91 -11.28
N LEU A 7 -2.52 6.21 -10.07
CA LEU A 7 -1.61 5.32 -9.36
C LEU A 7 -2.33 4.02 -9.02
N LYS A 8 -1.72 2.91 -9.40
CA LYS A 8 -2.21 1.57 -9.08
C LYS A 8 -1.28 0.93 -8.08
N ASN A 9 -1.73 -0.12 -7.42
CA ASN A 9 -0.88 -0.81 -6.46
C ASN A 9 -1.18 -2.30 -6.40
N ASN A 10 -0.17 -3.04 -5.96
CA ASN A 10 -0.24 -4.48 -5.71
C ASN A 10 -0.26 -4.78 -4.21
N LEU A 11 -0.71 -3.83 -3.40
CA LEU A 11 -0.61 -3.94 -1.95
C LEU A 11 -1.33 -5.18 -1.42
N LYS A 12 -2.54 -5.42 -1.89
CA LYS A 12 -3.32 -6.59 -1.45
C LYS A 12 -2.60 -7.89 -1.79
N GLU A 13 -2.11 -8.01 -3.02
CA GLU A 13 -1.43 -9.21 -3.50
C GLU A 13 -0.16 -9.49 -2.69
N VAL A 14 0.66 -8.47 -2.48
CA VAL A 14 1.90 -8.61 -1.72
C VAL A 14 1.59 -8.91 -0.25
N ARG A 15 0.62 -8.22 0.31
CA ARG A 15 0.21 -8.45 1.69
C ARG A 15 -0.23 -9.91 1.90
N THR A 16 -1.06 -10.43 0.98
CA THR A 16 -1.56 -11.80 1.10
C THR A 16 -0.46 -12.83 0.87
N GLU A 17 0.51 -12.56 0.00
CA GLU A 17 1.70 -13.41 -0.15
C GLU A 17 2.48 -13.52 1.15
N LYS A 18 2.52 -12.43 1.91
CA LYS A 18 3.20 -12.41 3.21
C LYS A 18 2.32 -12.96 4.34
N LYS A 19 1.10 -13.40 4.02
CA LYS A 19 0.14 -13.97 4.97
C LYS A 19 -0.24 -12.99 6.07
N LEU A 20 -0.35 -11.71 5.72
CA LEU A 20 -0.76 -10.65 6.63
C LEU A 20 -2.19 -10.25 6.36
N SER A 21 -2.98 -10.05 7.42
CA SER A 21 -4.29 -9.43 7.30
C SER A 21 -4.13 -7.91 7.16
N GLN A 22 -5.19 -7.23 6.74
CA GLN A 22 -5.19 -5.76 6.70
C GLN A 22 -4.88 -5.19 8.09
N THR A 23 -5.48 -5.76 9.12
CA THR A 23 -5.27 -5.32 10.50
C THR A 23 -3.80 -5.52 10.94
N GLN A 24 -3.23 -6.67 10.62
CA GLN A 24 -1.84 -6.95 10.98
C GLN A 24 -0.87 -5.99 10.31
N LEU A 25 -1.07 -5.71 9.01
CA LEU A 25 -0.22 -4.75 8.31
C LEU A 25 -0.41 -3.35 8.89
N ALA A 26 -1.66 -2.95 9.13
CA ALA A 26 -1.96 -1.63 9.70
C ALA A 26 -1.27 -1.44 11.05
N GLU A 27 -1.35 -2.44 11.93
CA GLU A 27 -0.68 -2.39 13.23
C GLU A 27 0.84 -2.29 13.10
N THR A 28 1.41 -3.02 12.16
CA THR A 28 2.86 -3.04 11.95
C THR A 28 3.38 -1.65 11.56
N ILE A 29 2.65 -0.92 10.74
CA ILE A 29 3.10 0.38 10.24
C ILE A 29 2.48 1.57 10.96
N GLY A 30 1.58 1.31 11.94
CA GLY A 30 1.02 2.35 12.77
C GLY A 30 -0.09 3.18 12.14
N VAL A 31 -0.91 2.56 11.30
CA VAL A 31 -2.08 3.22 10.70
C VAL A 31 -3.34 2.40 11.00
N SER A 32 -4.51 2.94 10.66
CA SER A 32 -5.76 2.20 10.85
C SER A 32 -5.95 1.17 9.73
N ARG A 33 -6.73 0.13 10.05
CA ARG A 33 -7.12 -0.86 9.04
C ARG A 33 -7.82 -0.21 7.85
N ASN A 34 -8.63 0.81 8.10
CA ASN A 34 -9.34 1.52 7.03
C ASN A 34 -8.36 2.19 6.07
N THR A 35 -7.22 2.67 6.55
CA THR A 35 -6.19 3.24 5.70
C THR A 35 -5.67 2.20 4.71
N ILE A 36 -5.37 0.99 5.19
CA ILE A 36 -4.90 -0.09 4.32
C ILE A 36 -5.98 -0.44 3.30
N SER A 37 -7.22 -0.62 3.74
CA SER A 37 -8.34 -0.95 2.86
C SER A 37 -8.54 0.11 1.78
N SER A 38 -8.47 1.38 2.15
CA SER A 38 -8.65 2.49 1.21
C SER A 38 -7.53 2.56 0.17
N ILE A 39 -6.30 2.23 0.56
CA ILE A 39 -5.19 2.17 -0.39
C ILE A 39 -5.41 1.01 -1.36
N GLU A 40 -5.77 -0.16 -0.86
CA GLU A 40 -5.94 -1.36 -1.70
C GLU A 40 -7.05 -1.19 -2.72
N THR A 41 -8.09 -0.44 -2.38
CA THR A 41 -9.22 -0.21 -3.29
C THR A 41 -9.03 1.01 -4.19
N GLY A 42 -7.94 1.75 -4.02
CA GLY A 42 -7.64 2.93 -4.84
C GLY A 42 -8.36 4.19 -4.41
N GLN A 43 -9.06 4.17 -3.27
CA GLN A 43 -9.75 5.35 -2.76
C GLN A 43 -8.80 6.38 -2.15
N PHE A 44 -7.64 5.94 -1.73
CA PHE A 44 -6.65 6.80 -1.08
C PHE A 44 -5.27 6.44 -1.60
N ASN A 45 -4.54 7.45 -2.07
CA ASN A 45 -3.15 7.27 -2.45
C ASN A 45 -2.28 7.66 -1.26
N PRO A 46 -1.36 6.79 -0.83
CA PRO A 46 -0.53 7.10 0.32
C PRO A 46 0.42 8.26 0.03
N THR A 47 0.79 8.98 1.07
CA THR A 47 1.88 9.95 0.98
C THR A 47 3.18 9.22 0.65
N ALA A 48 4.19 9.95 0.19
CA ALA A 48 5.49 9.35 -0.09
C ALA A 48 6.05 8.65 1.15
N LYS A 49 5.90 9.27 2.32
CA LYS A 49 6.37 8.67 3.58
C LYS A 49 5.69 7.33 3.84
N LEU A 50 4.36 7.29 3.73
CA LEU A 50 3.61 6.07 4.00
C LEU A 50 3.94 4.99 2.96
N ALA A 51 4.08 5.38 1.69
CA ALA A 51 4.45 4.44 0.64
C ALA A 51 5.81 3.80 0.91
N LEU A 52 6.79 4.58 1.36
CA LEU A 52 8.11 4.04 1.70
C LEU A 52 8.06 3.13 2.92
N ILE A 53 7.25 3.47 3.91
CA ILE A 53 7.07 2.61 5.09
C ILE A 53 6.47 1.27 4.68
N LEU A 54 5.49 1.28 3.77
CA LEU A 54 4.92 0.04 3.25
C LEU A 54 5.97 -0.80 2.53
N CYS A 55 6.82 -0.17 1.73
CA CYS A 55 7.91 -0.87 1.04
C CYS A 55 8.85 -1.56 2.03
N ILE A 56 9.21 -0.87 3.09
CA ILE A 56 10.09 -1.42 4.13
C ILE A 56 9.40 -2.58 4.85
N ALA A 57 8.14 -2.39 5.25
CA ALA A 57 7.39 -3.41 5.98
C ALA A 57 7.19 -4.69 5.18
N LEU A 58 7.02 -4.56 3.87
CA LEU A 58 6.75 -5.70 2.98
C LEU A 58 7.98 -6.19 2.24
N ASP A 59 9.12 -5.56 2.48
CA ASP A 59 10.39 -5.91 1.82
C ASP A 59 10.25 -5.90 0.29
N LYS A 60 9.70 -4.82 -0.23
CA LYS A 60 9.50 -4.63 -1.67
C LYS A 60 10.02 -3.26 -2.08
N LYS A 61 10.44 -3.17 -3.34
CA LYS A 61 10.78 -1.88 -3.93
C LYS A 61 9.51 -1.11 -4.23
N PHE A 62 9.63 0.22 -4.30
CA PHE A 62 8.48 1.07 -4.58
C PHE A 62 7.74 0.64 -5.85
N GLU A 63 8.47 0.40 -6.92
CA GLU A 63 7.88 0.03 -8.20
C GLU A 63 7.27 -1.37 -8.22
N GLU A 64 7.56 -2.18 -7.21
CA GLU A 64 6.90 -3.48 -7.05
C GLU A 64 5.54 -3.36 -6.38
N LEU A 65 5.32 -2.26 -5.64
CA LEU A 65 4.05 -2.01 -4.96
C LEU A 65 3.16 -1.03 -5.71
N PHE A 66 3.76 0.02 -6.28
CA PHE A 66 3.00 1.11 -6.91
C PHE A 66 3.43 1.28 -8.36
N TYR A 67 2.47 1.53 -9.24
CA TYR A 67 2.73 1.66 -10.66
C TYR A 67 1.60 2.41 -11.36
N PHE A 68 1.81 2.73 -12.60
CA PHE A 68 0.79 3.27 -13.50
C PHE A 68 0.50 2.25 -14.62
#